data_2f7876e7bb3e35494386e2a20b1456c8
#
_entry.id   2f7876e7bb3e35494386e2a20b1456c8
#
_cell.length_a   1.000
_cell.length_b   1.000
_cell.length_c   1.000
_cell.angle_alpha   90.00
_cell.angle_beta   90.00
_cell.angle_gamma   90.00
#
_symmetry.space_group_name_H-M   'P 1'
#
loop_
_entity.id
_entity.type
_entity.pdbx_description
1 polymer ?
#
loop_
_entity_poly.entity_id
_entity_poly.type
_entity_poly.pdbx_seq_one_letter_code
_entity_poly.pdbx_strand_id
1 'polypeptide(L)'
;MIIIYHNPESTNSNACLEILETHKNDQQLIKYQDKPLDKIKLTKIINLLNIKPIELIRTDNKTWKDNFKHLEDDGHEFSDDSLIDVMIEYQDIIERPIVINGEKAVIGDPIKRIFNIKPQHKASL
;
A
#
# COMPACT_ATOMS: atom_id res chain seq x y z
N MET A 1 9.33 -0.21 14.96
CA MET A 1 9.89 0.09 13.62
C MET A 1 8.78 0.31 12.61
N ILE A 2 8.94 1.30 11.75
CA ILE A 2 7.99 1.57 10.69
C ILE A 2 8.46 0.91 9.41
N ILE A 3 7.58 0.16 8.76
CA ILE A 3 7.88 -0.49 7.48
C ILE A 3 7.14 0.27 6.38
N ILE A 4 7.88 0.66 5.34
CA ILE A 4 7.32 1.42 4.22
C ILE A 4 7.47 0.60 2.95
N TYR A 5 6.35 0.23 2.33
CA TYR A 5 6.35 -0.34 0.99
C TYR A 5 6.29 0.82 0.01
N HIS A 6 7.42 1.12 -0.58
CA HIS A 6 7.71 2.36 -1.28
C HIS A 6 7.76 2.19 -2.79
N ASN A 7 7.22 3.18 -3.50
CA ASN A 7 7.39 3.30 -4.93
C ASN A 7 8.18 4.58 -5.21
N PRO A 8 9.47 4.49 -5.60
CA PRO A 8 10.30 5.68 -5.79
C PRO A 8 9.83 6.60 -6.92
N GLU A 9 8.96 6.10 -7.80
CA GLU A 9 8.40 6.91 -8.88
C GLU A 9 7.15 7.67 -8.44
N SER A 10 6.65 7.42 -7.23
CA SER A 10 5.45 8.08 -6.72
C SER A 10 5.81 9.29 -5.90
N THR A 11 5.20 10.44 -6.22
CA THR A 11 5.36 11.66 -5.44
C THR A 11 4.88 11.45 -4.01
N ASN A 12 3.75 10.78 -3.82
CA ASN A 12 3.22 10.50 -2.48
C ASN A 12 4.13 9.61 -1.67
N SER A 13 4.71 8.57 -2.29
CA SER A 13 5.65 7.70 -1.61
C SER A 13 6.88 8.46 -1.13
N ASN A 14 7.44 9.30 -1.98
CA ASN A 14 8.63 10.09 -1.63
C ASN A 14 8.31 11.12 -0.54
N ALA A 15 7.15 11.75 -0.60
CA ALA A 15 6.73 12.71 0.41
C ALA A 15 6.50 12.04 1.76
N CYS A 16 5.90 10.86 1.78
CA CYS A 16 5.72 10.09 3.01
C CYS A 16 7.07 9.73 3.63
N LEU A 17 8.01 9.28 2.81
CA LEU A 17 9.34 8.93 3.28
C LEU A 17 10.03 10.14 3.91
N GLU A 18 9.96 11.28 3.26
CA GLU A 18 10.54 12.51 3.76
C GLU A 18 9.95 12.90 5.12
N ILE A 19 8.64 12.84 5.26
CA ILE A 19 7.98 13.15 6.53
C ILE A 19 8.44 12.22 7.64
N LEU A 20 8.51 10.92 7.36
CA LEU A 20 8.92 9.94 8.36
C LEU A 20 10.38 10.11 8.75
N GLU A 21 11.25 10.43 7.80
CA GLU A 21 12.65 10.70 8.08
C GLU A 21 12.81 11.96 8.92
N THR A 22 12.04 13.00 8.63
CA THR A 22 12.06 14.25 9.39
C THR A 22 11.71 14.02 10.85
N HIS A 23 10.83 13.07 11.14
CA HIS A 23 10.43 12.75 12.50
C HIS A 23 11.34 11.71 13.16
N LYS A 24 12.41 11.30 12.49
CA LYS A 24 13.44 10.39 13.02
C LYS A 24 12.90 9.09 13.58
N ASN A 25 11.89 8.52 12.90
CA ASN A 25 11.39 7.20 13.28
C ASN A 25 12.32 6.12 12.74
N ASP A 26 12.45 5.00 13.45
CA ASP A 26 13.10 3.83 12.91
C ASP A 26 12.30 3.32 11.73
N GLN A 27 12.95 3.13 10.60
CA GLN A 27 12.27 2.77 9.36
C GLN A 27 12.97 1.65 8.63
N GLN A 28 12.19 0.81 8.00
CA GLN A 28 12.68 -0.13 7.01
C GLN A 28 11.97 0.19 5.70
N LEU A 29 12.76 0.53 4.69
CA LEU A 29 12.24 0.85 3.37
C LEU A 29 12.25 -0.40 2.50
N ILE A 30 11.10 -0.75 1.92
CA ILE A 30 10.99 -1.87 1.00
C ILE A 30 10.51 -1.33 -0.34
N LYS A 31 11.33 -1.50 -1.37
CA LYS A 31 10.95 -1.12 -2.74
C LYS A 31 10.40 -2.35 -3.43
N TYR A 32 9.25 -2.20 -4.08
CA TYR A 32 8.59 -3.35 -4.71
C TYR A 32 9.42 -3.96 -5.85
N GLN A 33 10.28 -3.17 -6.50
CA GLN A 33 11.17 -3.69 -7.54
C GLN A 33 12.17 -4.69 -6.98
N ASP A 34 12.59 -4.51 -5.73
CA ASP A 34 13.60 -5.35 -5.09
C ASP A 34 12.98 -6.51 -4.32
N LYS A 35 11.83 -6.27 -3.69
CA LYS A 35 11.13 -7.28 -2.89
C LYS A 35 9.63 -7.21 -3.15
N PRO A 36 9.16 -7.88 -4.19
CA PRO A 36 7.72 -7.95 -4.45
C PRO A 36 6.99 -8.60 -3.29
N LEU A 37 5.74 -8.21 -3.08
CA LEU A 37 4.91 -8.82 -2.06
C LEU A 37 4.50 -10.24 -2.48
N ASP A 38 4.53 -11.17 -1.53
CA ASP A 38 3.95 -12.48 -1.75
C ASP A 38 2.51 -12.51 -1.21
N LYS A 39 1.79 -13.58 -1.48
CA LYS A 39 0.37 -13.69 -1.13
C LYS A 39 0.15 -13.63 0.38
N ILE A 40 1.02 -14.25 1.17
CA ILE A 40 0.90 -14.26 2.63
C ILE A 40 1.06 -12.85 3.20
N LYS A 41 2.09 -12.14 2.76
CA LYS A 41 2.33 -10.77 3.21
C LYS A 41 1.23 -9.83 2.77
N LEU A 42 0.79 -9.93 1.52
CA LEU A 42 -0.26 -9.05 1.00
C LEU A 42 -1.57 -9.26 1.73
N THR A 43 -1.95 -10.51 1.99
CA THR A 43 -3.15 -10.82 2.75
C THR A 43 -3.07 -10.22 4.15
N LYS A 44 -1.92 -10.33 4.80
CA LYS A 44 -1.70 -9.76 6.12
C LYS A 44 -1.81 -8.24 6.12
N ILE A 45 -1.25 -7.59 5.11
CA ILE A 45 -1.33 -6.14 4.96
C ILE A 45 -2.78 -5.69 4.78
N ILE A 46 -3.54 -6.38 3.93
CA ILE A 46 -4.94 -6.07 3.69
C ILE A 46 -5.74 -6.17 5.00
N ASN A 47 -5.46 -7.19 5.79
CA ASN A 47 -6.11 -7.35 7.08
C ASN A 47 -5.73 -6.23 8.06
N LEU A 48 -4.47 -5.83 8.08
CA LEU A 48 -4.03 -4.70 8.92
C LEU A 48 -4.67 -3.39 8.49
N LEU A 49 -4.83 -3.19 7.19
CA LEU A 49 -5.49 -2.00 6.66
C LEU A 49 -7.00 -2.02 6.91
N ASN A 50 -7.55 -3.18 7.19
CA ASN A 50 -8.98 -3.36 7.40
C ASN A 50 -9.81 -2.88 6.20
N ILE A 51 -9.38 -3.26 5.02
CA ILE A 51 -10.04 -2.89 3.76
C ILE A 51 -10.33 -4.15 2.94
N LYS A 52 -11.10 -3.98 1.89
CA LYS A 52 -11.29 -5.04 0.90
C LYS A 52 -10.15 -4.99 -0.11
N PRO A 53 -9.77 -6.13 -0.70
CA PRO A 53 -8.70 -6.15 -1.70
C PRO A 53 -8.85 -5.15 -2.83
N ILE A 54 -10.07 -4.92 -3.32
CA ILE A 54 -10.30 -3.96 -4.41
C ILE A 54 -9.87 -2.53 -4.02
N GLU A 55 -9.96 -2.19 -2.74
CA GLU A 55 -9.61 -0.85 -2.27
C GLU A 55 -8.11 -0.59 -2.30
N LEU A 56 -7.31 -1.66 -2.41
CA LEU A 56 -5.86 -1.53 -2.51
C LEU A 56 -5.38 -1.45 -3.97
N ILE A 57 -6.27 -1.61 -4.93
CA ILE A 57 -5.93 -1.61 -6.34
C ILE A 57 -6.08 -0.23 -6.94
N ARG A 58 -5.06 0.20 -7.67
CA ARG A 58 -5.09 1.45 -8.44
C ARG A 58 -5.81 1.18 -9.75
N THR A 59 -7.12 1.29 -9.74
CA THR A 59 -7.94 1.01 -10.92
C THR A 59 -7.77 2.04 -12.04
N ASP A 60 -7.15 3.17 -11.75
CA ASP A 60 -6.77 4.16 -12.74
C ASP A 60 -5.42 3.87 -13.40
N ASN A 61 -4.71 2.87 -12.91
CA ASN A 61 -3.42 2.45 -13.46
C ASN A 61 -3.59 1.80 -14.83
N LYS A 62 -2.65 2.05 -15.73
CA LYS A 62 -2.71 1.53 -17.10
C LYS A 62 -2.78 0.00 -17.14
N THR A 63 -2.03 -0.68 -16.29
CA THR A 63 -2.04 -2.15 -16.26
C THR A 63 -3.43 -2.68 -15.94
N TRP A 64 -4.11 -2.09 -14.97
CA TRP A 64 -5.48 -2.48 -14.65
C TRP A 64 -6.42 -2.20 -15.83
N LYS A 65 -6.34 -1.00 -16.39
CA LYS A 65 -7.21 -0.61 -17.51
C LYS A 65 -7.03 -1.51 -18.73
N ASP A 66 -5.81 -1.86 -19.04
CA ASP A 66 -5.50 -2.65 -20.22
C ASP A 66 -5.90 -4.11 -20.07
N ASN A 67 -5.85 -4.66 -18.86
CA ASN A 67 -6.03 -6.10 -18.64
C ASN A 67 -7.33 -6.50 -17.96
N PHE A 68 -7.94 -5.62 -17.18
CA PHE A 68 -9.05 -6.00 -16.30
C PHE A 68 -10.29 -5.15 -16.42
N LYS A 69 -10.15 -3.88 -16.83
CA LYS A 69 -11.28 -2.96 -16.87
C LYS A 69 -12.41 -3.45 -17.78
N HIS A 70 -12.08 -4.05 -18.90
CA HIS A 70 -13.09 -4.56 -19.83
C HIS A 70 -13.92 -5.69 -19.21
N LEU A 71 -13.32 -6.52 -18.38
CA LEU A 71 -14.03 -7.58 -17.66
C LEU A 71 -14.99 -6.97 -16.64
N GLU A 72 -14.52 -5.93 -15.93
CA GLU A 72 -15.35 -5.22 -14.97
C GLU A 72 -16.55 -4.56 -15.65
N ASP A 73 -16.31 -3.90 -16.78
CA ASP A 73 -17.36 -3.23 -17.56
C ASP A 73 -18.38 -4.23 -18.12
N ASP A 74 -17.95 -5.47 -18.38
CA ASP A 74 -18.83 -6.55 -18.86
C ASP A 74 -19.56 -7.24 -17.71
N GLY A 75 -19.43 -6.75 -16.49
CA GLY A 75 -20.15 -7.29 -15.34
C GLY A 75 -19.45 -8.46 -14.64
N HIS A 76 -18.17 -8.72 -14.97
CA HIS A 76 -17.41 -9.75 -14.29
C HIS A 76 -17.19 -9.37 -12.83
N GLU A 77 -17.46 -10.27 -11.90
CA GLU A 77 -17.22 -10.06 -10.50
C GLU A 77 -15.93 -10.77 -10.10
N PHE A 78 -15.02 -10.04 -9.48
CA PHE A 78 -13.77 -10.60 -9.00
C PHE A 78 -13.91 -10.98 -7.53
N SER A 79 -13.54 -12.21 -7.18
CA SER A 79 -13.48 -12.59 -5.76
C SER A 79 -12.30 -11.90 -5.11
N ASP A 80 -12.34 -11.78 -3.79
CA ASP A 80 -11.23 -11.19 -3.03
C ASP A 80 -9.92 -11.95 -3.29
N ASP A 81 -9.99 -13.27 -3.32
CA ASP A 81 -8.83 -14.12 -3.55
C ASP A 81 -8.26 -13.91 -4.96
N SER A 82 -9.12 -13.77 -5.97
CA SER A 82 -8.69 -13.47 -7.33
C SER A 82 -7.99 -12.12 -7.41
N LEU A 83 -8.50 -11.11 -6.71
CA LEU A 83 -7.89 -9.79 -6.70
C LEU A 83 -6.52 -9.79 -6.04
N ILE A 84 -6.37 -10.58 -4.98
CA ILE A 84 -5.05 -10.74 -4.34
C ILE A 84 -4.07 -11.38 -5.32
N ASP A 85 -4.48 -12.43 -6.02
CA ASP A 85 -3.63 -13.10 -7.00
C ASP A 85 -3.24 -12.15 -8.14
N VAL A 86 -4.17 -11.32 -8.60
CA VAL A 86 -3.89 -10.32 -9.63
C VAL A 86 -2.84 -9.32 -9.15
N MET A 87 -2.95 -8.85 -7.90
CA MET A 87 -1.96 -7.92 -7.34
C MET A 87 -0.57 -8.55 -7.22
N ILE A 88 -0.50 -9.83 -6.89
CA ILE A 88 0.79 -10.53 -6.82
C ILE A 88 1.44 -10.61 -8.19
N GLU A 89 0.66 -10.86 -9.22
CA GLU A 89 1.17 -10.94 -10.58
C GLU A 89 1.52 -9.57 -11.17
N TYR A 90 0.74 -8.56 -10.83
CA TYR A 90 0.91 -7.20 -11.37
C TYR A 90 1.14 -6.22 -10.21
N GLN A 91 2.34 -6.24 -9.64
CA GLN A 91 2.67 -5.45 -8.45
C GLN A 91 2.47 -3.94 -8.62
N ASP A 92 2.54 -3.45 -9.85
CA ASP A 92 2.39 -2.02 -10.13
C ASP A 92 0.97 -1.49 -9.93
N ILE A 93 -0.03 -2.37 -9.80
CA ILE A 93 -1.40 -1.92 -9.53
C ILE A 93 -1.69 -1.77 -8.04
N ILE A 94 -0.76 -2.17 -7.17
CA ILE A 94 -0.96 -2.04 -5.72
C ILE A 94 -0.76 -0.58 -5.30
N GLU A 95 -1.71 -0.04 -4.54
CA GLU A 95 -1.55 1.31 -4.00
C GLU A 95 -0.33 1.41 -3.11
N ARG A 96 0.42 2.48 -3.24
CA ARG A 96 1.60 2.79 -2.42
C ARG A 96 1.67 4.28 -2.18
N PRO A 97 2.28 4.73 -1.11
CA PRO A 97 3.01 3.91 -0.14
C PRO A 97 2.08 3.20 0.84
N ILE A 98 2.50 2.02 1.30
CA ILE A 98 1.84 1.36 2.41
C ILE A 98 2.78 1.48 3.60
N VAL A 99 2.28 2.04 4.69
CA VAL A 99 3.09 2.30 5.88
C VAL A 99 2.53 1.51 7.05
N ILE A 100 3.40 0.72 7.68
CA ILE A 100 3.01 -0.18 8.77
C ILE A 100 3.81 0.15 10.00
N ASN A 101 3.13 0.31 11.14
CA ASN A 101 3.75 0.49 12.43
C ASN A 101 3.10 -0.48 13.43
N GLY A 102 3.75 -1.62 13.65
CA GLY A 102 3.19 -2.66 14.50
C GLY A 102 1.92 -3.25 13.94
N GLU A 103 0.82 -3.04 14.62
CA GLU A 103 -0.49 -3.54 14.20
C GLU A 103 -1.31 -2.50 13.44
N LYS A 104 -0.73 -1.33 13.17
CA LYS A 104 -1.40 -0.27 12.43
C LYS A 104 -0.82 -0.17 11.04
N ALA A 105 -1.67 0.04 10.06
CA ALA A 105 -1.25 0.22 8.67
C ALA A 105 -2.15 1.26 8.00
N VAL A 106 -1.56 2.04 7.09
CA VAL A 106 -2.30 3.00 6.27
C VAL A 106 -1.71 3.03 4.88
N ILE A 107 -2.55 3.43 3.92
CA ILE A 107 -2.09 3.83 2.60
C ILE A 107 -1.78 5.32 2.72
N GLY A 108 -0.59 5.72 2.33
CA GLY A 108 -0.15 7.12 2.47
C GLY A 108 -0.68 8.06 1.40
N ASP A 109 -1.90 7.89 0.98
CA ASP A 109 -2.58 8.76 0.03
C ASP A 109 -4.02 8.98 0.51
N PRO A 110 -4.36 10.17 0.99
CA PRO A 110 -3.48 11.35 1.09
C PRO A 110 -2.39 11.17 2.15
N ILE A 111 -1.32 11.90 1.94
CA ILE A 111 -0.10 11.81 2.78
C ILE A 111 -0.39 11.95 4.26
N LYS A 112 -1.32 12.77 4.63
CA LYS A 112 -1.67 13.02 6.04
C LYS A 112 -2.08 11.76 6.79
N ARG A 113 -2.46 10.68 6.08
CA ARG A 113 -2.85 9.43 6.73
C ARG A 113 -1.72 8.79 7.53
N ILE A 114 -0.46 9.09 7.18
CA ILE A 114 0.66 8.52 7.91
C ILE A 114 0.70 8.96 9.37
N PHE A 115 0.09 10.10 9.71
CA PHE A 115 0.05 10.55 11.08
C PHE A 115 -0.82 9.68 11.97
N ASN A 116 -1.69 8.87 11.38
CA ASN A 116 -2.54 7.95 12.13
C ASN A 116 -1.78 6.77 12.71
N ILE A 117 -0.58 6.47 12.17
CA ILE A 117 0.19 5.33 12.62
C ILE A 117 1.49 5.71 13.30
N LYS A 118 1.86 6.98 13.31
CA LYS A 118 3.07 7.41 14.00
C LYS A 118 2.92 7.16 15.49
N PRO A 119 3.99 6.78 16.18
CA PRO A 119 3.93 6.68 17.62
C PRO A 119 3.45 7.99 18.21
N GLN A 120 2.57 7.90 19.19
CA GLN A 120 2.13 9.09 19.87
C GLN A 120 3.28 9.63 20.67
N HIS A 121 3.57 10.84 20.42
CA HIS A 121 4.64 11.42 21.18
C HIS A 121 4.07 11.93 22.41
N LYS A 122 3.43 11.16 22.93
CA LYS A 122 3.00 11.40 24.02
C LYS A 122 3.81 11.90 24.68
N ALA A 123 4.32 11.52 24.30
CA ALA A 123 5.07 11.79 24.93
C ALA A 123 5.28 13.08 24.71
N SER A 124 5.11 13.35 24.07
CA SER A 124 5.35 14.52 23.90
C SER A 124 4.44 15.24 24.53
N LEU A 125 4.42 14.69 24.90
CA LEU A 125 3.73 15.26 25.39
C LEU A 125 4.02 15.93 25.98
#